data_115997bc877497e0153b78b9f44fef5b
#
_entry.id   115997bc877497e0153b78b9f44fef5b
#
_cell.length_a   1.000
_cell.length_b   1.000
_cell.length_c   1.000
_cell.angle_alpha   90.00
_cell.angle_beta   90.00
_cell.angle_gamma   90.00
#
_symmetry.space_group_name_H-M   'P 1'
#
loop_
_entity.id
_entity.type
_entity.pdbx_description
1 polymer ?
#
loop_
_entity_poly.entity_id
_entity_poly.type
_entity_poly.pdbx_seq_one_letter_code
_entity_poly.pdbx_strand_id
1 'polypeptide(L)'
;MAWLACACWPAWLAAAPLPVVRFSADEWPPFVTAALPGDGLSGALVAAVYQHLGMRSEIEYFPWKRAMEFGLHNPRYAGLLPVWRTPEREKLCHFSSPIGSTQTVLAYLKSAPVRPDTLAGLRGVRLGTVAGYAYGEQFDAARARGDVSPEEGVNDETNLRKLLIGRYSVIVIERHVLDYLLHTPQFGAAERERVGLADNLFKERPVTVCFKHTAQGLEQQKAFNNAAHELDLERLEKEYWQRAHLDGGTAPRRAVVPHARPVAD
;
A
#
# COMPACT_ATOMS: atom_id res chain seq x y z
N MET A 1 -51.30 20.19 -49.01
CA MET A 1 -51.03 20.32 -47.58
C MET A 1 -49.97 19.28 -47.21
N ALA A 2 -48.70 19.72 -47.05
CA ALA A 2 -47.59 18.85 -46.70
C ALA A 2 -47.28 19.02 -45.23
N TRP A 3 -47.35 17.91 -44.45
CA TRP A 3 -47.00 17.88 -43.03
C TRP A 3 -45.49 17.63 -42.91
N LEU A 4 -44.76 18.62 -42.43
CA LEU A 4 -43.37 18.46 -42.02
C LEU A 4 -43.35 17.83 -40.62
N ALA A 5 -42.99 16.56 -40.53
CA ALA A 5 -42.71 15.89 -39.26
C ALA A 5 -41.34 16.30 -38.77
N CYS A 6 -41.28 17.14 -37.72
CA CYS A 6 -40.07 17.53 -37.04
C CYS A 6 -39.60 16.35 -36.17
N ALA A 7 -38.60 15.59 -36.60
CA ALA A 7 -37.98 14.52 -35.83
C ALA A 7 -37.07 15.15 -34.78
N CYS A 8 -37.56 15.27 -33.52
CA CYS A 8 -36.71 15.59 -32.37
C CYS A 8 -35.84 14.36 -32.05
N TRP A 9 -34.59 14.37 -32.44
CA TRP A 9 -33.56 13.41 -31.99
C TRP A 9 -33.16 13.75 -30.57
N PRO A 10 -33.28 12.81 -29.58
CA PRO A 10 -32.77 13.08 -28.26
C PRO A 10 -31.26 13.21 -28.33
N ALA A 11 -30.72 14.40 -28.03
CA ALA A 11 -29.31 14.61 -27.84
C ALA A 11 -28.91 13.85 -26.55
N TRP A 12 -28.21 12.73 -26.70
CA TRP A 12 -27.56 12.04 -25.58
C TRP A 12 -26.45 12.97 -25.08
N LEU A 13 -26.69 13.64 -23.97
CA LEU A 13 -25.65 14.35 -23.23
C LEU A 13 -24.66 13.30 -22.72
N ALA A 14 -23.58 13.10 -23.43
CA ALA A 14 -22.44 12.34 -22.91
C ALA A 14 -21.94 13.07 -21.65
N ALA A 15 -22.05 12.45 -20.50
CA ALA A 15 -21.49 12.99 -19.25
C ALA A 15 -20.00 13.21 -19.45
N ALA A 16 -19.49 14.40 -19.12
CA ALA A 16 -18.06 14.69 -19.18
C ALA A 16 -17.30 13.70 -18.27
N PRO A 17 -16.14 13.21 -18.70
CA PRO A 17 -15.35 12.31 -17.88
C PRO A 17 -14.96 12.99 -16.56
N LEU A 18 -15.03 12.23 -15.45
CA LEU A 18 -14.66 12.75 -14.14
C LEU A 18 -13.19 13.18 -14.12
N PRO A 19 -12.87 14.30 -13.44
CA PRO A 19 -11.48 14.70 -13.22
C PRO A 19 -10.67 13.57 -12.57
N VAL A 20 -9.41 13.41 -12.96
CA VAL A 20 -8.54 12.32 -12.51
C VAL A 20 -7.45 12.87 -11.60
N VAL A 21 -7.30 12.26 -10.43
CA VAL A 21 -6.20 12.53 -9.50
C VAL A 21 -5.29 11.30 -9.47
N ARG A 22 -3.98 11.50 -9.70
CA ARG A 22 -3.01 10.42 -9.79
C ARG A 22 -2.14 10.34 -8.55
N PHE A 23 -1.87 9.12 -8.12
CA PHE A 23 -0.97 8.79 -7.03
C PHE A 23 0.09 7.79 -7.50
N SER A 24 1.28 7.87 -6.90
CA SER A 24 2.26 6.81 -7.00
C SER A 24 2.16 5.88 -5.81
N ALA A 25 2.47 4.61 -6.00
CA ALA A 25 2.53 3.59 -4.94
C ALA A 25 3.60 2.56 -5.27
N ASP A 26 3.98 1.75 -4.29
CA ASP A 26 4.63 0.46 -4.55
C ASP A 26 3.59 -0.67 -4.58
N GLU A 27 3.99 -1.84 -5.06
CA GLU A 27 3.19 -3.05 -4.94
C GLU A 27 3.29 -3.57 -3.50
N TRP A 28 2.23 -3.35 -2.72
CA TRP A 28 2.14 -3.77 -1.32
C TRP A 28 0.79 -4.44 -1.01
N PRO A 29 0.55 -5.62 -1.62
CA PRO A 29 -0.69 -6.35 -1.41
C PRO A 29 -0.85 -6.85 0.03
N PRO A 30 -2.06 -6.87 0.56
CA PRO A 30 -3.34 -6.59 -0.05
C PRO A 30 -3.77 -5.12 0.03
N PHE A 31 -2.93 -4.21 0.56
CA PHE A 31 -3.27 -2.81 0.77
C PHE A 31 -3.30 -2.00 -0.53
N VAL A 32 -2.27 -2.14 -1.36
CA VAL A 32 -2.22 -1.47 -2.67
C VAL A 32 -1.53 -2.38 -3.69
N THR A 33 -2.26 -2.70 -4.77
CA THR A 33 -1.78 -3.57 -5.85
C THR A 33 -2.75 -3.56 -7.02
N ALA A 34 -2.23 -3.57 -8.24
CA ALA A 34 -3.06 -3.71 -9.44
C ALA A 34 -3.73 -5.10 -9.58
N ALA A 35 -3.30 -6.10 -8.78
CA ALA A 35 -3.80 -7.47 -8.85
C ALA A 35 -5.15 -7.67 -8.15
N LEU A 36 -5.59 -6.73 -7.29
CA LEU A 36 -6.82 -6.84 -6.52
C LEU A 36 -7.87 -5.81 -6.96
N PRO A 37 -9.18 -6.09 -6.74
CA PRO A 37 -10.24 -5.14 -7.01
C PRO A 37 -10.03 -3.80 -6.29
N GLY A 38 -10.27 -2.70 -6.98
CA GLY A 38 -10.10 -1.35 -6.43
C GLY A 38 -8.66 -0.98 -6.08
N ASP A 39 -7.69 -1.63 -6.72
CA ASP A 39 -6.26 -1.46 -6.43
C ASP A 39 -5.86 -1.84 -4.98
N GLY A 40 -6.53 -2.83 -4.39
CA GLY A 40 -6.34 -3.25 -3.00
C GLY A 40 -7.14 -2.41 -2.00
N LEU A 41 -7.00 -2.69 -0.69
CA LEU A 41 -7.78 -2.02 0.36
C LEU A 41 -7.59 -0.50 0.35
N SER A 42 -6.35 -0.03 0.44
CA SER A 42 -6.05 1.41 0.48
C SER A 42 -6.45 2.10 -0.82
N GLY A 43 -6.27 1.42 -1.97
CA GLY A 43 -6.75 1.89 -3.26
C GLY A 43 -8.26 2.07 -3.29
N ALA A 44 -9.01 1.07 -2.82
CA ALA A 44 -10.47 1.11 -2.76
C ALA A 44 -11.00 2.22 -1.85
N LEU A 45 -10.39 2.42 -0.68
CA LEU A 45 -10.79 3.49 0.25
C LEU A 45 -10.52 4.87 -0.34
N VAL A 46 -9.35 5.08 -0.94
CA VAL A 46 -9.01 6.34 -1.63
C VAL A 46 -9.94 6.59 -2.82
N ALA A 47 -10.25 5.54 -3.59
CA ALA A 47 -11.22 5.65 -4.70
C ALA A 47 -12.61 6.06 -4.22
N ALA A 48 -13.08 5.52 -3.08
CA ALA A 48 -14.37 5.90 -2.49
C ALA A 48 -14.40 7.38 -2.10
N VAL A 49 -13.31 7.89 -1.49
CA VAL A 49 -13.20 9.32 -1.13
C VAL A 49 -13.21 10.21 -2.37
N TYR A 50 -12.46 9.87 -3.43
CA TYR A 50 -12.45 10.65 -4.65
C TYR A 50 -13.77 10.57 -5.43
N GLN A 51 -14.44 9.42 -5.42
CA GLN A 51 -15.77 9.28 -5.99
C GLN A 51 -16.79 10.18 -5.27
N HIS A 52 -16.73 10.28 -3.95
CA HIS A 52 -17.56 11.21 -3.16
C HIS A 52 -17.29 12.67 -3.55
N LEU A 53 -16.05 13.02 -3.89
CA LEU A 53 -15.66 14.33 -4.42
C LEU A 53 -16.03 14.57 -5.91
N GLY A 54 -16.70 13.62 -6.56
CA GLY A 54 -17.00 13.69 -8.00
C GLY A 54 -15.76 13.56 -8.89
N MET A 55 -14.74 12.88 -8.42
CA MET A 55 -13.45 12.65 -9.09
C MET A 55 -13.13 11.15 -9.19
N ARG A 56 -12.06 10.81 -9.90
CA ARG A 56 -11.52 9.45 -9.98
C ARG A 56 -10.05 9.47 -9.57
N SER A 57 -9.64 8.53 -8.72
CA SER A 57 -8.23 8.28 -8.44
C SER A 57 -7.65 7.25 -9.41
N GLU A 58 -6.39 7.41 -9.77
CA GLU A 58 -5.57 6.44 -10.50
C GLU A 58 -4.27 6.22 -9.76
N ILE A 59 -3.82 4.96 -9.65
CA ILE A 59 -2.58 4.58 -8.97
C ILE A 59 -1.61 4.04 -10.00
N GLU A 60 -0.37 4.54 -9.98
CA GLU A 60 0.73 4.05 -10.79
C GLU A 60 1.81 3.45 -9.88
N TYR A 61 2.29 2.24 -10.25
CA TYR A 61 3.14 1.41 -9.40
C TYR A 61 4.61 1.51 -9.76
N PHE A 62 5.45 1.68 -8.74
CA PHE A 62 6.90 1.79 -8.85
C PHE A 62 7.57 1.11 -7.65
N PRO A 63 8.86 0.73 -7.74
CA PRO A 63 9.63 0.40 -6.54
C PRO A 63 9.57 1.55 -5.53
N TRP A 64 9.46 1.25 -4.22
CA TRP A 64 9.16 2.21 -3.16
C TRP A 64 9.93 3.54 -3.24
N LYS A 65 11.27 3.48 -3.40
CA LYS A 65 12.09 4.70 -3.50
C LYS A 65 11.67 5.59 -4.67
N ARG A 66 11.28 4.99 -5.79
CA ARG A 66 10.79 5.72 -6.97
C ARG A 66 9.36 6.22 -6.77
N ALA A 67 8.50 5.44 -6.11
CA ALA A 67 7.16 5.89 -5.74
C ALA A 67 7.22 7.14 -4.86
N MET A 68 8.10 7.15 -3.86
CA MET A 68 8.39 8.32 -3.02
C MET A 68 8.85 9.52 -3.86
N GLU A 69 9.84 9.33 -4.72
CA GLU A 69 10.37 10.41 -5.57
C GLU A 69 9.28 11.00 -6.47
N PHE A 70 8.52 10.16 -7.15
CA PHE A 70 7.47 10.62 -8.05
C PHE A 70 6.31 11.25 -7.31
N GLY A 71 5.82 10.65 -6.24
CA GLY A 71 4.72 11.18 -5.44
C GLY A 71 5.03 12.55 -4.83
N LEU A 72 6.29 12.78 -4.46
CA LEU A 72 6.70 14.04 -3.83
C LEU A 72 7.07 15.13 -4.85
N HIS A 73 7.70 14.79 -5.97
CA HIS A 73 8.34 15.79 -6.83
C HIS A 73 7.77 15.87 -8.26
N ASN A 74 7.20 14.78 -8.81
CA ASN A 74 6.66 14.82 -10.16
C ASN A 74 5.27 15.48 -10.20
N PRO A 75 5.05 16.55 -10.99
CA PRO A 75 3.78 17.29 -11.04
C PRO A 75 2.58 16.46 -11.50
N ARG A 76 2.81 15.30 -12.14
CA ARG A 76 1.76 14.39 -12.58
C ARG A 76 0.96 13.78 -11.42
N TYR A 77 1.59 13.61 -10.23
CA TYR A 77 0.98 12.99 -9.07
C TYR A 77 0.59 14.03 -8.02
N ALA A 78 -0.54 13.81 -7.36
CA ALA A 78 -0.96 14.57 -6.19
C ALA A 78 -0.16 14.19 -4.94
N GLY A 79 0.36 12.97 -4.90
CA GLY A 79 1.09 12.40 -3.79
C GLY A 79 1.32 10.91 -3.96
N LEU A 80 1.43 10.18 -2.85
CA LEU A 80 1.59 8.73 -2.81
C LEU A 80 0.81 8.09 -1.66
N LEU A 81 0.49 6.80 -1.80
CA LEU A 81 -0.24 6.00 -0.81
C LEU A 81 0.10 4.49 -0.89
N PRO A 82 -0.14 3.70 0.16
CA PRO A 82 -0.30 4.15 1.54
C PRO A 82 1.06 4.50 2.15
N VAL A 83 1.08 5.38 3.14
CA VAL A 83 2.33 5.84 3.76
C VAL A 83 2.20 5.84 5.27
N TRP A 84 3.20 5.30 5.96
CA TRP A 84 3.35 5.52 7.40
C TRP A 84 3.93 6.90 7.67
N ARG A 85 3.30 7.62 8.60
CA ARG A 85 3.77 8.91 9.07
C ARG A 85 5.05 8.75 9.89
N THR A 86 6.06 9.55 9.59
CA THR A 86 7.30 9.68 10.37
C THR A 86 7.70 11.15 10.46
N PRO A 87 8.53 11.55 11.47
CA PRO A 87 8.99 12.94 11.60
C PRO A 87 9.70 13.47 10.35
N GLU A 88 10.46 12.61 9.65
CA GLU A 88 11.15 12.98 8.41
C GLU A 88 10.16 13.23 7.28
N ARG A 89 9.16 12.36 7.16
CA ARG A 89 8.13 12.48 6.10
C ARG A 89 7.16 13.62 6.35
N GLU A 90 6.95 14.05 7.60
CA GLU A 90 6.14 15.23 7.93
C GLU A 90 6.68 16.54 7.31
N LYS A 91 7.98 16.57 7.06
CA LYS A 91 8.62 17.70 6.36
C LYS A 91 8.36 17.69 4.85
N LEU A 92 7.95 16.56 4.31
CA LEU A 92 7.79 16.32 2.88
C LEU A 92 6.33 16.21 2.45
N CYS A 93 5.41 15.93 3.39
CA CYS A 93 4.02 15.61 3.11
C CYS A 93 3.05 16.44 3.97
N HIS A 94 1.90 16.74 3.39
CA HIS A 94 0.66 16.96 4.14
C HIS A 94 -0.05 15.61 4.23
N PHE A 95 -0.08 15.02 5.42
CA PHE A 95 -0.69 13.72 5.63
C PHE A 95 -2.21 13.79 5.77
N SER A 96 -2.93 12.87 5.16
CA SER A 96 -4.37 12.70 5.37
C SER A 96 -4.68 12.22 6.80
N SER A 97 -5.96 12.24 7.16
CA SER A 97 -6.51 11.36 8.18
C SER A 97 -6.18 9.90 7.84
N PRO A 98 -6.13 8.99 8.85
CA PRO A 98 -5.93 7.57 8.60
C PRO A 98 -6.91 7.00 7.58
N ILE A 99 -6.41 6.12 6.69
CA ILE A 99 -7.19 5.33 5.74
C ILE A 99 -7.11 3.83 6.05
N GLY A 100 -6.89 3.48 7.30
CA GLY A 100 -6.73 2.14 7.82
C GLY A 100 -5.54 2.03 8.76
N SER A 101 -5.30 0.83 9.27
CA SER A 101 -4.17 0.52 10.14
C SER A 101 -3.47 -0.76 9.75
N THR A 102 -2.24 -0.95 10.25
CA THR A 102 -1.36 -2.06 9.89
C THR A 102 -0.58 -2.55 11.10
N GLN A 103 -0.36 -3.87 11.16
CA GLN A 103 0.42 -4.52 12.21
C GLN A 103 1.71 -5.08 11.66
N THR A 104 2.83 -4.44 11.96
CA THR A 104 4.16 -4.99 11.67
C THR A 104 4.46 -6.16 12.60
N VAL A 105 5.06 -7.22 12.06
CA VAL A 105 5.44 -8.44 12.77
C VAL A 105 6.85 -8.89 12.40
N LEU A 106 7.43 -9.77 13.20
CA LEU A 106 8.59 -10.57 12.81
C LEU A 106 8.11 -11.90 12.24
N ALA A 107 8.54 -12.25 11.02
CA ALA A 107 8.33 -13.58 10.46
C ALA A 107 9.64 -14.37 10.50
N TYR A 108 9.57 -15.63 10.93
CA TYR A 108 10.71 -16.54 11.13
C TYR A 108 10.36 -17.97 10.70
N LEU A 109 11.37 -18.83 10.54
CA LEU A 109 11.12 -20.25 10.34
C LEU A 109 10.82 -20.94 11.67
N LYS A 110 9.73 -21.72 11.75
CA LYS A 110 9.34 -22.45 12.97
C LYS A 110 10.41 -23.44 13.44
N SER A 111 11.28 -23.91 12.52
CA SER A 111 12.42 -24.78 12.85
C SER A 111 13.56 -24.02 13.57
N ALA A 112 13.60 -22.70 13.51
CA ALA A 112 14.58 -21.84 14.15
C ALA A 112 13.90 -20.54 14.63
N PRO A 113 13.06 -20.59 15.67
CA PRO A 113 12.23 -19.46 16.06
C PRO A 113 13.06 -18.28 16.57
N VAL A 114 12.70 -17.05 16.13
CA VAL A 114 13.26 -15.78 16.59
C VAL A 114 12.13 -14.96 17.19
N ARG A 115 12.05 -14.94 18.50
CA ARG A 115 10.98 -14.28 19.28
C ARG A 115 11.57 -13.43 20.39
N PRO A 116 12.25 -12.33 20.07
CA PRO A 116 12.82 -11.47 21.09
C PRO A 116 11.72 -10.69 21.83
N ASP A 117 11.87 -10.47 23.12
CA ASP A 117 10.97 -9.64 23.92
C ASP A 117 11.24 -8.13 23.74
N THR A 118 12.43 -7.78 23.24
CA THR A 118 12.86 -6.42 23.00
C THR A 118 13.65 -6.31 21.69
N LEU A 119 13.79 -5.10 21.14
CA LEU A 119 14.63 -4.85 19.96
C LEU A 119 16.10 -5.22 20.18
N ALA A 120 16.60 -5.15 21.42
CA ALA A 120 17.97 -5.58 21.74
C ALA A 120 18.22 -7.06 21.44
N GLY A 121 17.19 -7.89 21.51
CA GLY A 121 17.27 -9.31 21.15
C GLY A 121 17.45 -9.57 19.64
N LEU A 122 17.36 -8.53 18.81
CA LEU A 122 17.68 -8.59 17.36
C LEU A 122 19.16 -8.31 17.05
N ARG A 123 19.99 -7.98 18.05
CA ARG A 123 21.40 -7.70 17.84
C ARG A 123 22.12 -8.94 17.30
N GLY A 124 22.83 -8.82 16.19
CA GLY A 124 23.52 -9.91 15.54
C GLY A 124 22.65 -10.93 14.81
N VAL A 125 21.34 -10.75 14.83
CA VAL A 125 20.40 -11.59 14.06
C VAL A 125 20.45 -11.21 12.58
N ARG A 126 20.47 -12.20 11.68
CA ARG A 126 20.35 -11.98 10.24
C ARG A 126 18.93 -11.57 9.91
N LEU A 127 18.71 -10.26 9.83
CA LEU A 127 17.42 -9.61 9.73
C LEU A 127 17.21 -9.00 8.34
N GLY A 128 16.08 -9.29 7.70
CA GLY A 128 15.66 -8.69 6.44
C GLY A 128 14.63 -7.59 6.62
N THR A 129 14.81 -6.47 5.91
CA THR A 129 13.86 -5.35 5.80
C THR A 129 13.73 -4.90 4.35
N VAL A 130 12.72 -4.08 4.04
CA VAL A 130 12.59 -3.47 2.71
C VAL A 130 13.30 -2.13 2.67
N ALA A 131 14.04 -1.89 1.61
CA ALA A 131 14.83 -0.67 1.43
C ALA A 131 13.95 0.60 1.44
N GLY A 132 14.27 1.52 2.37
CA GLY A 132 13.55 2.80 2.51
C GLY A 132 12.22 2.70 3.27
N TYR A 133 11.83 1.52 3.75
CA TYR A 133 10.68 1.42 4.65
C TYR A 133 11.02 1.95 6.05
N ALA A 134 10.01 2.49 6.73
CA ALA A 134 10.04 2.84 8.14
C ALA A 134 9.29 1.77 8.94
N TYR A 135 9.87 1.30 10.03
CA TYR A 135 9.29 0.24 10.86
C TYR A 135 8.85 0.73 12.24
N GLY A 136 8.89 2.03 12.45
CA GLY A 136 8.52 2.71 13.69
C GLY A 136 9.74 3.30 14.39
N GLU A 137 9.49 4.36 15.15
CA GLU A 137 10.54 5.22 15.73
C GLU A 137 11.61 4.43 16.50
N GLN A 138 11.19 3.49 17.34
CA GLN A 138 12.13 2.71 18.16
C GLN A 138 13.04 1.82 17.31
N PHE A 139 12.48 1.12 16.31
CA PHE A 139 13.24 0.26 15.42
C PHE A 139 14.15 1.10 14.52
N ASP A 140 13.64 2.16 13.95
CA ASP A 140 14.39 3.03 13.02
C ASP A 140 15.53 3.76 13.77
N ALA A 141 15.30 4.17 15.02
CA ALA A 141 16.36 4.71 15.90
C ALA A 141 17.40 3.65 16.27
N ALA A 142 17.00 2.41 16.58
CA ALA A 142 17.95 1.32 16.85
C ALA A 142 18.80 0.99 15.62
N ARG A 143 18.20 1.00 14.43
CA ARG A 143 18.91 0.86 13.15
C ARG A 143 19.90 2.00 12.93
N ALA A 144 19.52 3.24 13.16
CA ALA A 144 20.39 4.41 13.01
C ALA A 144 21.60 4.40 13.96
N ARG A 145 21.43 3.84 15.18
CA ARG A 145 22.55 3.66 16.12
C ARG A 145 23.43 2.44 15.84
N GLY A 146 23.02 1.56 14.91
CA GLY A 146 23.71 0.29 14.65
C GLY A 146 23.42 -0.82 15.67
N ASP A 147 22.45 -0.64 16.56
CA ASP A 147 22.01 -1.68 17.50
C ASP A 147 21.35 -2.86 16.77
N VAL A 148 20.70 -2.58 15.64
CA VAL A 148 20.12 -3.53 14.71
C VAL A 148 20.65 -3.23 13.31
N SER A 149 21.17 -4.24 12.61
CA SER A 149 21.78 -4.10 11.28
C SER A 149 21.07 -4.98 10.25
N PRO A 150 19.89 -4.56 9.76
CA PRO A 150 19.15 -5.34 8.79
C PRO A 150 19.81 -5.30 7.40
N GLU A 151 19.70 -6.40 6.63
CA GLU A 151 19.94 -6.41 5.21
C GLU A 151 18.69 -5.91 4.48
N GLU A 152 18.81 -4.89 3.63
CA GLU A 152 17.69 -4.34 2.87
C GLU A 152 17.44 -5.15 1.59
N GLY A 153 16.21 -5.60 1.41
CA GLY A 153 15.69 -6.20 0.18
C GLY A 153 14.87 -5.21 -0.62
N VAL A 154 14.53 -5.58 -1.85
CA VAL A 154 13.77 -4.72 -2.77
C VAL A 154 12.28 -4.67 -2.45
N ASN A 155 11.71 -5.74 -1.88
CA ASN A 155 10.31 -5.88 -1.47
C ASN A 155 10.12 -7.05 -0.49
N ASP A 156 8.92 -7.16 0.07
CA ASP A 156 8.56 -8.19 1.04
C ASP A 156 8.61 -9.61 0.47
N GLU A 157 8.19 -9.81 -0.79
CA GLU A 157 8.24 -11.12 -1.44
C GLU A 157 9.68 -11.64 -1.54
N THR A 158 10.62 -10.79 -1.95
CA THR A 158 12.04 -11.15 -2.01
C THR A 158 12.60 -11.50 -0.63
N ASN A 159 12.20 -10.75 0.41
CA ASN A 159 12.63 -11.02 1.77
C ASN A 159 12.04 -12.33 2.30
N LEU A 160 10.78 -12.63 2.01
CA LEU A 160 10.15 -13.91 2.37
C LEU A 160 10.85 -15.09 1.68
N ARG A 161 11.21 -14.97 0.40
CA ARG A 161 12.00 -16.00 -0.30
C ARG A 161 13.37 -16.23 0.36
N LYS A 162 14.06 -15.17 0.74
CA LYS A 162 15.35 -15.24 1.45
C LYS A 162 15.21 -15.87 2.84
N LEU A 163 14.11 -15.61 3.55
CA LEU A 163 13.79 -16.28 4.82
C LEU A 163 13.60 -17.78 4.61
N LEU A 164 12.80 -18.18 3.63
CA LEU A 164 12.46 -19.58 3.37
C LEU A 164 13.68 -20.46 3.00
N ILE A 165 14.70 -19.86 2.36
CA ILE A 165 15.98 -20.55 2.06
C ILE A 165 17.03 -20.38 3.17
N GLY A 166 16.67 -19.79 4.32
CA GLY A 166 17.55 -19.64 5.48
C GLY A 166 18.63 -18.55 5.36
N ARG A 167 18.54 -17.66 4.36
CA ARG A 167 19.47 -16.53 4.24
C ARG A 167 19.24 -15.51 5.37
N TYR A 168 17.97 -15.28 5.73
CA TYR A 168 17.58 -14.52 6.92
C TYR A 168 17.13 -15.47 8.04
N SER A 169 17.36 -15.10 9.28
CA SER A 169 16.77 -15.75 10.45
C SER A 169 15.38 -15.21 10.74
N VAL A 170 15.15 -13.94 10.38
CA VAL A 170 13.89 -13.23 10.59
C VAL A 170 13.74 -12.11 9.57
N ILE A 171 12.50 -11.77 9.21
CA ILE A 171 12.18 -10.57 8.43
C ILE A 171 11.17 -9.71 9.18
N VAL A 172 11.24 -8.38 8.98
CA VAL A 172 10.20 -7.44 9.42
C VAL A 172 9.22 -7.24 8.28
N ILE A 173 7.96 -7.54 8.52
CA ILE A 173 6.92 -7.52 7.48
C ILE A 173 5.58 -7.11 8.10
N GLU A 174 4.65 -6.58 7.31
CA GLU A 174 3.27 -6.38 7.73
C GLU A 174 2.50 -7.71 7.74
N ARG A 175 1.64 -7.92 8.74
CA ARG A 175 0.92 -9.19 8.98
C ARG A 175 0.09 -9.63 7.77
N HIS A 176 -0.75 -8.73 7.23
CA HIS A 176 -1.63 -9.07 6.11
C HIS A 176 -0.85 -9.23 4.80
N VAL A 177 0.27 -8.51 4.63
CA VAL A 177 1.19 -8.70 3.50
C VAL A 177 1.82 -10.10 3.56
N LEU A 178 2.27 -10.52 4.76
CA LEU A 178 2.78 -11.88 4.95
C LEU A 178 1.73 -12.94 4.62
N ASP A 179 0.52 -12.78 5.16
CA ASP A 179 -0.57 -13.70 4.93
C ASP A 179 -0.94 -13.76 3.44
N TYR A 180 -1.10 -12.61 2.80
CA TYR A 180 -1.36 -12.54 1.37
C TYR A 180 -0.29 -13.26 0.54
N LEU A 181 0.99 -12.94 0.77
CA LEU A 181 2.10 -13.56 0.02
C LEU A 181 2.10 -15.08 0.18
N LEU A 182 1.97 -15.58 1.41
CA LEU A 182 1.94 -17.01 1.69
C LEU A 182 0.76 -17.74 1.03
N HIS A 183 -0.31 -17.04 0.63
CA HIS A 183 -1.45 -17.62 -0.07
C HIS A 183 -1.40 -17.43 -1.60
N THR A 184 -0.36 -16.77 -2.12
CA THR A 184 -0.14 -16.71 -3.57
C THR A 184 0.37 -18.05 -4.12
N PRO A 185 0.18 -18.34 -5.43
CA PRO A 185 0.70 -19.54 -6.05
C PRO A 185 2.24 -19.72 -6.00
N GLN A 186 2.96 -18.64 -5.70
CA GLN A 186 4.42 -18.64 -5.57
C GLN A 186 4.90 -19.35 -4.29
N PHE A 187 4.02 -19.47 -3.28
CA PHE A 187 4.33 -20.11 -2.01
C PHE A 187 3.30 -21.22 -1.75
N GLY A 188 3.76 -22.44 -1.60
CA GLY A 188 2.90 -23.60 -1.38
C GLY A 188 2.47 -23.77 0.09
N ALA A 189 1.62 -24.77 0.35
CA ALA A 189 1.19 -25.10 1.70
C ALA A 189 2.39 -25.44 2.61
N ALA A 190 3.39 -26.15 2.07
CA ALA A 190 4.59 -26.53 2.81
C ALA A 190 5.40 -25.31 3.27
N GLU A 191 5.52 -24.27 2.43
CA GLU A 191 6.18 -23.01 2.83
C GLU A 191 5.39 -22.27 3.90
N ARG A 192 4.06 -22.19 3.77
CA ARG A 192 3.18 -21.58 4.79
C ARG A 192 3.33 -22.20 6.16
N GLU A 193 3.33 -23.51 6.21
CA GLU A 193 3.45 -24.27 7.48
C GLU A 193 4.78 -24.05 8.18
N ARG A 194 5.83 -23.69 7.45
CA ARG A 194 7.17 -23.43 7.98
C ARG A 194 7.33 -22.05 8.64
N VAL A 195 6.47 -21.09 8.27
CA VAL A 195 6.58 -19.70 8.75
C VAL A 195 5.81 -19.51 10.04
N GLY A 196 6.46 -18.95 11.05
CA GLY A 196 5.88 -18.46 12.29
C GLY A 196 6.01 -16.94 12.38
N LEU A 197 5.25 -16.33 13.26
CA LEU A 197 5.29 -14.89 13.50
C LEU A 197 5.36 -14.55 15.00
N ALA A 198 5.93 -13.37 15.30
CA ALA A 198 5.90 -12.73 16.61
C ALA A 198 5.48 -11.26 16.42
N ASP A 199 4.53 -10.80 17.21
CA ASP A 199 3.86 -9.49 17.08
C ASP A 199 4.04 -8.57 18.28
N ASN A 200 4.90 -8.95 19.21
CA ASN A 200 5.11 -8.26 20.48
C ASN A 200 6.01 -7.01 20.41
N LEU A 201 6.76 -6.82 19.31
CA LEU A 201 7.75 -5.73 19.22
C LEU A 201 7.21 -4.45 18.59
N PHE A 202 6.19 -4.54 17.77
CA PHE A 202 5.69 -3.41 17.00
C PHE A 202 4.25 -3.10 17.38
N LYS A 203 3.97 -1.82 17.53
CA LYS A 203 2.59 -1.35 17.71
C LYS A 203 1.88 -1.25 16.37
N GLU A 204 0.58 -1.41 16.39
CA GLU A 204 -0.28 -1.07 15.27
C GLU A 204 -0.10 0.39 14.86
N ARG A 205 -0.08 0.66 13.56
CA ARG A 205 0.16 2.00 13.03
C ARG A 205 -0.83 2.35 11.94
N PRO A 206 -1.37 3.58 11.95
CA PRO A 206 -2.21 4.06 10.88
C PRO A 206 -1.41 4.21 9.57
N VAL A 207 -2.08 3.95 8.45
CA VAL A 207 -1.62 4.32 7.12
C VAL A 207 -2.42 5.51 6.60
N THR A 208 -1.78 6.33 5.78
CA THR A 208 -2.29 7.62 5.32
C THR A 208 -1.97 7.84 3.85
N VAL A 209 -2.58 8.85 3.25
CA VAL A 209 -2.14 9.44 1.98
C VAL A 209 -1.16 10.57 2.29
N CYS A 210 -0.03 10.59 1.59
CA CYS A 210 0.93 11.68 1.63
C CYS A 210 0.70 12.59 0.42
N PHE A 211 0.11 13.76 0.63
CA PHE A 211 0.01 14.81 -0.37
C PHE A 211 1.28 15.65 -0.39
N LYS A 212 1.64 16.21 -1.53
CA LYS A 212 2.84 17.06 -1.66
C LYS A 212 2.85 18.21 -0.66
N HIS A 213 4.01 18.57 -0.16
CA HIS A 213 4.19 19.73 0.74
C HIS A 213 4.16 21.05 -0.03
N THR A 214 3.01 21.35 -0.66
CA THR A 214 2.72 22.55 -1.44
C THR A 214 1.37 23.12 -1.01
N ALA A 215 1.06 24.38 -1.37
CA ALA A 215 -0.25 24.95 -1.12
C ALA A 215 -1.38 24.14 -1.77
N GLN A 216 -1.19 23.68 -3.01
CA GLN A 216 -2.15 22.80 -3.68
C GLN A 216 -2.31 21.46 -2.97
N GLY A 217 -1.20 20.83 -2.51
CA GLY A 217 -1.25 19.57 -1.77
C GLY A 217 -1.96 19.72 -0.42
N LEU A 218 -1.82 20.89 0.25
CA LEU A 218 -2.56 21.18 1.46
C LEU A 218 -4.08 21.28 1.20
N GLU A 219 -4.48 21.94 0.12
CA GLU A 219 -5.91 22.01 -0.25
C GLU A 219 -6.48 20.64 -0.63
N GLN A 220 -5.71 19.83 -1.36
CA GLN A 220 -6.10 18.45 -1.67
C GLN A 220 -6.24 17.58 -0.41
N GLN A 221 -5.32 17.73 0.54
CA GLN A 221 -5.38 17.02 1.83
C GLN A 221 -6.62 17.42 2.64
N LYS A 222 -6.95 18.72 2.71
CA LYS A 222 -8.15 19.20 3.40
C LYS A 222 -9.43 18.67 2.74
N ALA A 223 -9.53 18.76 1.41
CA ALA A 223 -10.68 18.24 0.67
C ALA A 223 -10.85 16.73 0.88
N PHE A 224 -9.75 15.99 0.81
CA PHE A 224 -9.72 14.55 1.09
C PHE A 224 -10.21 14.23 2.51
N ASN A 225 -9.67 14.92 3.52
CA ASN A 225 -10.04 14.68 4.91
C ASN A 225 -11.52 14.98 5.20
N ASN A 226 -12.05 16.07 4.65
CA ASN A 226 -13.47 16.41 4.78
C ASN A 226 -14.36 15.32 4.18
N ALA A 227 -14.07 14.90 2.95
CA ALA A 227 -14.80 13.82 2.30
C ALA A 227 -14.65 12.47 3.04
N ALA A 228 -13.45 12.16 3.52
CA ALA A 228 -13.20 10.94 4.30
C ALA A 228 -13.98 10.93 5.63
N HIS A 229 -14.17 12.11 6.25
CA HIS A 229 -14.96 12.24 7.48
C HIS A 229 -16.46 12.00 7.24
N GLU A 230 -16.97 12.34 6.05
CA GLU A 230 -18.36 12.10 5.66
C GLU A 230 -18.64 10.63 5.30
N LEU A 231 -17.57 9.87 5.05
CA LEU A 231 -17.63 8.44 4.74
C LEU A 231 -17.26 7.60 5.97
N ASP A 232 -17.95 6.49 6.14
CA ASP A 232 -17.60 5.48 7.14
C ASP A 232 -16.51 4.55 6.57
N LEU A 233 -15.24 5.01 6.64
CA LEU A 233 -14.11 4.25 6.13
C LEU A 233 -13.88 2.93 6.87
N GLU A 234 -14.18 2.86 8.17
CA GLU A 234 -14.06 1.62 8.96
C GLU A 234 -15.05 0.56 8.47
N ARG A 235 -16.28 0.96 8.16
CA ARG A 235 -17.27 0.08 7.54
C ARG A 235 -16.83 -0.39 6.17
N LEU A 236 -16.30 0.51 5.32
CA LEU A 236 -15.80 0.16 3.97
C LEU A 236 -14.61 -0.80 4.04
N GLU A 237 -13.68 -0.60 4.99
CA GLU A 237 -12.58 -1.52 5.26
C GLU A 237 -13.09 -2.90 5.66
N LYS A 238 -14.01 -2.96 6.61
CA LYS A 238 -14.64 -4.21 7.05
C LYS A 238 -15.35 -4.95 5.91
N GLU A 239 -16.09 -4.23 5.08
CA GLU A 239 -16.76 -4.79 3.91
C GLU A 239 -15.76 -5.28 2.86
N TYR A 240 -14.63 -4.59 2.69
CA TYR A 240 -13.56 -5.02 1.80
C TYR A 240 -12.97 -6.36 2.26
N TRP A 241 -12.60 -6.48 3.53
CA TRP A 241 -12.06 -7.72 4.09
C TRP A 241 -13.07 -8.87 4.05
N GLN A 242 -14.35 -8.61 4.31
CA GLN A 242 -15.38 -9.64 4.21
C GLN A 242 -15.49 -10.19 2.79
N ARG A 243 -15.46 -9.33 1.78
CA ARG A 243 -15.50 -9.74 0.37
C ARG A 243 -14.25 -10.50 -0.03
N ALA A 244 -13.07 -10.02 0.36
CA ALA A 244 -11.80 -10.67 0.07
C ALA A 244 -11.68 -12.07 0.71
N HIS A 245 -12.27 -12.28 1.89
CA HIS A 245 -12.32 -13.60 2.54
C HIS A 245 -13.37 -14.54 1.96
N LEU A 246 -14.49 -14.03 1.49
CA LEU A 246 -15.55 -14.83 0.88
C LEU A 246 -15.17 -15.36 -0.51
N ASP A 247 -14.36 -14.64 -1.24
CA ASP A 247 -13.90 -15.02 -2.58
C ASP A 247 -12.77 -16.08 -2.58
N GLY A 248 -12.45 -16.65 -1.41
CA GLY A 248 -11.57 -17.82 -1.25
C GLY A 248 -10.17 -17.65 -1.83
N GLY A 249 -9.62 -16.43 -1.82
CA GLY A 249 -8.24 -16.17 -2.28
C GLY A 249 -8.00 -16.34 -3.78
N THR A 250 -9.04 -16.59 -4.56
CA THR A 250 -8.98 -16.65 -6.03
C THR A 250 -9.53 -15.38 -6.65
N ALA A 251 -8.82 -14.26 -6.46
CA ALA A 251 -9.08 -13.07 -7.27
C ALA A 251 -8.88 -13.41 -8.76
N PRO A 252 -9.82 -13.05 -9.66
CA PRO A 252 -9.63 -13.23 -11.09
C PRO A 252 -8.38 -12.44 -11.51
N ARG A 253 -7.38 -13.12 -12.05
CA ARG A 253 -6.20 -12.50 -12.64
C ARG A 253 -6.65 -11.56 -13.74
N ARG A 254 -6.64 -10.25 -13.53
CA ARG A 254 -6.49 -9.34 -14.66
C ARG A 254 -5.14 -9.64 -15.30
N ALA A 255 -5.16 -9.96 -16.58
CA ALA A 255 -3.94 -10.15 -17.35
C ALA A 255 -3.02 -8.95 -17.10
N VAL A 256 -1.79 -9.22 -16.67
CA VAL A 256 -0.74 -8.21 -16.56
C VAL A 256 -0.59 -7.60 -17.94
N VAL A 257 -1.03 -6.36 -18.11
CA VAL A 257 -0.74 -5.58 -19.32
C VAL A 257 0.77 -5.30 -19.24
N PRO A 258 1.58 -5.76 -20.22
CA PRO A 258 3.00 -5.49 -20.20
C PRO A 258 3.20 -3.98 -20.19
N HIS A 259 4.00 -3.48 -19.25
CA HIS A 259 4.40 -2.07 -19.24
C HIS A 259 4.94 -1.69 -20.60
N ALA A 260 4.31 -0.71 -21.25
CA ALA A 260 4.84 -0.10 -22.45
C ALA A 260 6.26 0.39 -22.14
N ARG A 261 7.23 -0.04 -22.97
CA ARG A 261 8.61 0.44 -22.87
C ARG A 261 8.59 1.96 -22.97
N PRO A 262 9.40 2.70 -22.19
CA PRO A 262 9.56 4.12 -22.40
C PRO A 262 10.07 4.35 -23.81
N VAL A 263 9.37 5.19 -24.57
CA VAL A 263 9.85 5.73 -25.83
C VAL A 263 11.08 6.53 -25.48
N ALA A 264 12.23 6.14 -26.06
CA ALA A 264 13.45 6.92 -26.01
C ALA A 264 13.24 8.16 -26.89
N ASP A 265 13.43 9.33 -26.34
CA ASP A 265 13.82 10.59 -26.99
C ASP A 265 14.92 11.23 -26.12
#